data_add0f7a7ab07fdec7a6fbe8ba5d00ed6
#
_entry.id   add0f7a7ab07fdec7a6fbe8ba5d00ed6
#
_cell.length_a   1.000
_cell.length_b   1.000
_cell.length_c   1.000
_cell.angle_alpha   90.00
_cell.angle_beta   90.00
_cell.angle_gamma   90.00
#
_symmetry.space_group_name_H-M   'P 1'
#
loop_
_entity.id
_entity.type
_entity.pdbx_description
1 polymer ?
#
loop_
_entity_poly.entity_id
_entity_poly.type
_entity_poly.pdbx_seq_one_letter_code
_entity_poly.pdbx_strand_id
1 'polypeptide(L)'
;QELELLKWQYQELMRKAHIASGKTLLYKEPPHYITLGKELPEKALDEIVTDSNEIFTELKNYYKNANTVLSLYEDSYSLYNLYRFAHYYEEASGKYIWLKSGASLVIEHTEAMTVIDVNTGSVLKKKRQEDTLFYQINREAAKEIARQIRLRNISGIIMIDFINMKDEKQKEKLLLLLDNECRKDR
;
A
#
# COMPACT_ATOMS: atom_id res chain seq x y z
N GLN A 1 -19.32 13.05 -5.59
CA GLN A 1 -19.94 12.10 -4.66
C GLN A 1 -19.41 12.29 -3.23
N GLU A 2 -18.09 12.26 -2.98
CA GLU A 2 -17.51 12.41 -1.64
C GLU A 2 -17.82 13.77 -1.01
N LEU A 3 -17.71 14.87 -1.75
CA LEU A 3 -18.05 16.21 -1.28
C LEU A 3 -19.52 16.34 -0.84
N GLU A 4 -20.44 15.71 -1.57
CA GLU A 4 -21.87 15.73 -1.21
C GLU A 4 -22.15 14.92 0.04
N LEU A 5 -21.45 13.79 0.23
CA LEU A 5 -21.52 13.00 1.46
C LEU A 5 -20.99 13.79 2.66
N LEU A 6 -19.86 14.47 2.52
CA LEU A 6 -19.26 15.30 3.58
C LEU A 6 -20.17 16.47 3.94
N LYS A 7 -20.79 17.14 2.96
CA LYS A 7 -21.78 18.20 3.19
C LYS A 7 -22.98 17.69 3.97
N TRP A 8 -23.52 16.54 3.58
CA TRP A 8 -24.62 15.91 4.29
C TRP A 8 -24.26 15.55 5.73
N GLN A 9 -23.07 14.94 5.94
CA GLN A 9 -22.58 14.62 7.28
C GLN A 9 -22.44 15.87 8.17
N TYR A 10 -21.89 16.96 7.58
CA TYR A 10 -21.79 18.23 8.29
C TYR A 10 -23.15 18.80 8.68
N GLN A 11 -24.12 18.79 7.76
CA GLN A 11 -25.47 19.27 8.05
C GLN A 11 -26.15 18.45 9.16
N GLU A 12 -26.00 17.12 9.14
CA GLU A 12 -26.53 16.24 10.19
C GLU A 12 -25.85 16.49 11.55
N LEU A 13 -24.54 16.71 11.54
CA LEU A 13 -23.79 17.07 12.73
C LEU A 13 -24.30 18.39 13.33
N MET A 14 -24.48 19.41 12.52
CA MET A 14 -25.00 20.71 12.94
C MET A 14 -26.44 20.58 13.46
N ARG A 15 -27.28 19.80 12.80
CA ARG A 15 -28.65 19.52 13.27
C ARG A 15 -28.66 18.85 14.65
N LYS A 16 -27.82 17.84 14.85
CA LYS A 16 -27.67 17.18 16.15
C LYS A 16 -27.14 18.13 17.22
N ALA A 17 -26.19 18.98 16.88
CA ALA A 17 -25.61 19.95 17.81
C ALA A 17 -26.65 20.97 18.32
N HIS A 18 -27.58 21.38 17.48
CA HIS A 18 -28.65 22.34 17.86
C HIS A 18 -29.69 21.72 18.83
N ILE A 19 -29.90 20.41 18.77
CA ILE A 19 -30.89 19.70 19.58
C ILE A 19 -30.25 19.09 20.85
N ALA A 20 -28.92 18.90 20.83
CA ALA A 20 -28.18 18.23 21.88
C ALA A 20 -28.22 19.06 23.20
N SER A 21 -28.50 18.40 24.30
CA SER A 21 -28.39 18.98 25.63
C SER A 21 -27.25 18.31 26.42
N GLY A 22 -26.42 19.12 27.08
CA GLY A 22 -25.35 18.63 27.93
C GLY A 22 -24.19 17.96 27.13
N LYS A 23 -23.59 16.93 27.72
CA LYS A 23 -22.48 16.18 27.11
C LYS A 23 -23.01 15.08 26.19
N THR A 24 -23.37 15.41 24.96
CA THR A 24 -23.89 14.47 23.97
C THR A 24 -22.82 14.17 22.92
N LEU A 25 -22.60 12.88 22.56
CA LEU A 25 -21.74 12.48 21.47
C LEU A 25 -22.39 12.86 20.14
N LEU A 26 -21.84 13.84 19.44
CA LEU A 26 -22.37 14.33 18.18
C LEU A 26 -21.91 13.48 16.99
N TYR A 27 -20.67 13.02 17.01
CA TYR A 27 -20.06 12.23 15.95
C TYR A 27 -19.09 11.21 16.56
N LYS A 28 -19.11 10.00 16.01
CA LYS A 28 -18.11 8.96 16.25
C LYS A 28 -17.56 8.54 14.90
N GLU A 29 -16.29 8.63 14.75
CA GLU A 29 -15.60 8.17 13.54
C GLU A 29 -15.85 6.68 13.33
N PRO A 30 -16.16 6.24 12.10
CA PRO A 30 -16.28 4.82 11.80
C PRO A 30 -14.95 4.11 12.09
N PRO A 31 -15.00 2.84 12.51
CA PRO A 31 -13.79 2.05 12.69
C PRO A 31 -12.93 2.02 11.43
N HIS A 32 -11.60 1.92 11.59
CA HIS A 32 -10.65 1.99 10.49
C HIS A 32 -10.88 0.92 9.41
N TYR A 33 -11.33 -0.28 9.77
CA TYR A 33 -11.67 -1.32 8.80
C TYR A 33 -12.84 -0.95 7.86
N ILE A 34 -13.71 -0.02 8.27
CA ILE A 34 -14.76 0.53 7.40
C ILE A 34 -14.18 1.58 6.44
N THR A 35 -13.30 2.46 6.94
CA THR A 35 -12.73 3.55 6.13
C THR A 35 -11.69 3.06 5.15
N LEU A 36 -10.95 2.00 5.49
CA LEU A 36 -9.90 1.42 4.66
C LEU A 36 -10.40 1.05 3.25
N GLY A 37 -11.60 0.46 3.16
CA GLY A 37 -12.19 0.10 1.86
C GLY A 37 -12.51 1.30 0.97
N LYS A 38 -12.71 2.51 1.54
CA LYS A 38 -12.90 3.75 0.77
C LYS A 38 -11.59 4.31 0.20
N GLU A 39 -10.49 4.02 0.86
CA GLU A 39 -9.17 4.47 0.44
C GLU A 39 -8.66 3.66 -0.77
N LEU A 40 -9.25 2.48 -1.00
CA LEU A 40 -8.94 1.66 -2.16
C LEU A 40 -9.76 2.14 -3.38
N PRO A 41 -9.19 2.10 -4.59
CA PRO A 41 -9.97 2.33 -5.82
C PRO A 41 -11.14 1.34 -5.88
N GLU A 42 -12.35 1.80 -6.22
CA GLU A 42 -13.56 0.95 -6.33
C GLU A 42 -13.35 -0.33 -7.17
N LYS A 43 -12.46 -0.25 -8.19
CA LYS A 43 -12.10 -1.38 -9.05
C LYS A 43 -11.04 -2.32 -8.46
N ALA A 44 -10.45 -1.97 -7.32
CA ALA A 44 -9.39 -2.75 -6.69
C ALA A 44 -9.89 -3.59 -5.50
N LEU A 45 -11.16 -3.47 -5.16
CA LEU A 45 -11.77 -4.17 -4.04
C LEU A 45 -12.83 -5.15 -4.56
N ASP A 46 -12.44 -6.40 -4.74
CA ASP A 46 -13.32 -7.47 -5.21
C ASP A 46 -14.11 -8.10 -4.05
N GLU A 47 -13.43 -8.37 -2.93
CA GLU A 47 -14.00 -9.05 -1.78
C GLU A 47 -13.44 -8.52 -0.46
N ILE A 48 -14.29 -8.49 0.57
CA ILE A 48 -13.91 -8.27 1.97
C ILE A 48 -14.28 -9.54 2.74
N VAL A 49 -13.29 -10.13 3.40
CA VAL A 49 -13.45 -11.34 4.21
C VAL A 49 -13.18 -11.00 5.68
N THR A 50 -14.05 -11.45 6.58
CA THR A 50 -13.87 -11.30 8.03
C THR A 50 -14.30 -12.57 8.76
N ASP A 51 -13.66 -12.87 9.88
CA ASP A 51 -14.01 -13.96 10.79
C ASP A 51 -14.85 -13.49 12.00
N SER A 52 -15.18 -12.19 12.05
CA SER A 52 -16.02 -11.60 13.10
C SER A 52 -17.43 -11.31 12.59
N ASN A 53 -18.45 -11.93 13.21
CA ASN A 53 -19.86 -11.67 12.94
C ASN A 53 -20.27 -10.22 13.19
N GLU A 54 -19.68 -9.58 14.21
CA GLU A 54 -19.92 -8.18 14.55
C GLU A 54 -19.44 -7.27 13.41
N ILE A 55 -18.17 -7.43 12.99
CA ILE A 55 -17.56 -6.67 11.90
C ILE A 55 -18.31 -6.93 10.58
N PHE A 56 -18.68 -8.18 10.31
CA PHE A 56 -19.45 -8.54 9.11
C PHE A 56 -20.78 -7.78 9.06
N THR A 57 -21.50 -7.71 10.18
CA THR A 57 -22.78 -6.99 10.25
C THR A 57 -22.61 -5.49 10.02
N GLU A 58 -21.57 -4.89 10.60
CA GLU A 58 -21.26 -3.47 10.40
C GLU A 58 -20.87 -3.18 8.94
N LEU A 59 -19.99 -3.99 8.35
CA LEU A 59 -19.59 -3.87 6.95
C LEU A 59 -20.79 -4.04 6.02
N LYS A 60 -21.67 -5.00 6.26
CA LYS A 60 -22.90 -5.21 5.47
C LYS A 60 -23.81 -4.01 5.50
N ASN A 61 -23.91 -3.35 6.64
CA ASN A 61 -24.71 -2.12 6.77
C ASN A 61 -24.07 -0.96 6.01
N TYR A 62 -22.76 -0.90 5.97
CA TYR A 62 -22.02 0.18 5.35
C TYR A 62 -21.94 0.04 3.82
N TYR A 63 -21.67 -1.17 3.32
CA TYR A 63 -21.48 -1.48 1.90
C TYR A 63 -22.75 -1.96 1.19
N LYS A 64 -23.95 -1.62 1.68
CA LYS A 64 -25.24 -2.05 1.13
C LYS A 64 -25.40 -1.85 -0.38
N ASN A 65 -24.77 -0.83 -0.94
CA ASN A 65 -24.91 -0.43 -2.34
C ASN A 65 -23.62 -0.60 -3.15
N ALA A 66 -22.61 -1.27 -2.60
CA ALA A 66 -21.34 -1.51 -3.28
C ALA A 66 -21.37 -2.85 -4.02
N ASN A 67 -20.67 -2.94 -5.15
CA ASN A 67 -20.48 -4.20 -5.89
C ASN A 67 -19.48 -5.15 -5.21
N THR A 68 -18.99 -4.79 -4.02
CA THR A 68 -18.01 -5.56 -3.26
C THR A 68 -18.66 -6.75 -2.61
N VAL A 69 -18.10 -7.93 -2.78
CA VAL A 69 -18.54 -9.16 -2.11
C VAL A 69 -18.10 -9.14 -0.66
N LEU A 70 -19.03 -9.41 0.25
CA LEU A 70 -18.74 -9.57 1.68
C LEU A 70 -18.89 -11.03 2.07
N SER A 71 -17.84 -11.60 2.65
CA SER A 71 -17.82 -13.01 3.06
C SER A 71 -17.50 -13.12 4.55
N LEU A 72 -18.32 -13.89 5.27
CA LEU A 72 -18.02 -14.31 6.63
C LEU A 72 -17.24 -15.63 6.57
N TYR A 73 -16.07 -15.65 7.20
CA TYR A 73 -15.22 -16.82 7.28
C TYR A 73 -15.52 -17.59 8.58
N GLU A 74 -15.98 -18.83 8.45
CA GLU A 74 -16.44 -19.65 9.59
C GLU A 74 -15.59 -20.94 9.78
N ASP A 75 -14.45 -21.07 9.07
CA ASP A 75 -13.58 -22.24 9.20
C ASP A 75 -12.77 -22.18 10.51
N SER A 76 -12.36 -23.36 10.97
CA SER A 76 -11.49 -23.53 12.15
C SER A 76 -10.04 -23.07 11.91
N TYR A 77 -9.60 -22.98 10.64
CA TYR A 77 -8.28 -22.50 10.27
C TYR A 77 -8.25 -20.98 10.27
N SER A 78 -7.36 -20.37 11.04
CA SER A 78 -7.29 -18.92 11.21
C SER A 78 -7.09 -18.17 9.88
N LEU A 79 -7.86 -17.10 9.63
CA LEU A 79 -7.65 -16.17 8.51
C LEU A 79 -6.23 -15.63 8.44
N TYR A 80 -5.63 -15.34 9.59
CA TYR A 80 -4.24 -14.89 9.71
C TYR A 80 -3.26 -15.87 9.04
N ASN A 81 -3.44 -17.17 9.26
CA ASN A 81 -2.62 -18.21 8.66
C ASN A 81 -2.99 -18.48 7.21
N LEU A 82 -4.28 -18.47 6.87
CA LEU A 82 -4.78 -18.69 5.51
C LEU A 82 -4.18 -17.67 4.55
N TYR A 83 -4.21 -16.40 4.91
CA TYR A 83 -3.64 -15.32 4.12
C TYR A 83 -2.15 -15.05 4.40
N ARG A 84 -1.49 -15.89 5.22
CA ARG A 84 -0.06 -15.79 5.50
C ARG A 84 0.39 -14.40 5.98
N PHE A 85 -0.40 -13.75 6.83
CA PHE A 85 -0.11 -12.38 7.29
C PHE A 85 1.26 -12.23 7.97
N ALA A 86 1.73 -13.24 8.71
CA ALA A 86 3.06 -13.21 9.29
C ALA A 86 4.15 -12.97 8.23
N HIS A 87 4.07 -13.69 7.10
CA HIS A 87 5.02 -13.55 5.99
C HIS A 87 5.01 -12.13 5.39
N TYR A 88 3.81 -11.58 5.13
CA TYR A 88 3.70 -10.22 4.59
C TYR A 88 4.15 -9.16 5.60
N TYR A 89 3.92 -9.38 6.89
CA TYR A 89 4.41 -8.49 7.93
C TYR A 89 5.94 -8.50 8.03
N GLU A 90 6.56 -9.69 7.97
CA GLU A 90 8.02 -9.84 7.93
C GLU A 90 8.62 -9.18 6.67
N GLU A 91 7.98 -9.36 5.51
CA GLU A 91 8.39 -8.68 4.27
C GLU A 91 8.29 -7.15 4.40
N ALA A 92 7.18 -6.65 4.96
CA ALA A 92 6.95 -5.22 5.14
C ALA A 92 7.89 -4.58 6.18
N SER A 93 8.34 -5.32 7.18
CA SER A 93 9.25 -4.85 8.24
C SER A 93 10.73 -5.16 7.98
N GLY A 94 11.02 -6.09 7.06
CA GLY A 94 12.37 -6.54 6.77
C GLY A 94 13.23 -5.47 6.09
N LYS A 95 14.53 -5.46 6.41
CA LYS A 95 15.52 -4.58 5.79
C LYS A 95 15.84 -4.99 4.35
N TYR A 96 15.84 -6.30 4.07
CA TYR A 96 16.24 -6.88 2.79
C TYR A 96 15.03 -7.37 2.03
N ILE A 97 14.95 -7.04 0.73
CA ILE A 97 13.91 -7.51 -0.18
C ILE A 97 14.57 -8.14 -1.38
N TRP A 98 14.23 -9.39 -1.65
CA TRP A 98 14.75 -10.12 -2.79
C TRP A 98 13.88 -9.89 -4.02
N LEU A 99 14.51 -9.55 -5.14
CA LEU A 99 13.88 -9.40 -6.43
C LEU A 99 13.86 -10.74 -7.19
N LYS A 100 12.93 -10.87 -8.13
CA LYS A 100 12.81 -12.10 -8.95
C LYS A 100 14.05 -12.35 -9.80
N SER A 101 14.76 -11.30 -10.19
CA SER A 101 16.05 -11.39 -10.89
C SER A 101 17.16 -12.01 -10.05
N GLY A 102 17.02 -12.11 -8.72
CA GLY A 102 18.07 -12.49 -7.78
C GLY A 102 18.90 -11.32 -7.28
N ALA A 103 18.55 -10.09 -7.66
CA ALA A 103 19.04 -8.86 -7.06
C ALA A 103 18.32 -8.61 -5.74
N SER A 104 18.75 -7.63 -4.96
CA SER A 104 18.11 -7.29 -3.68
C SER A 104 18.05 -5.79 -3.46
N LEU A 105 17.06 -5.35 -2.69
CA LEU A 105 16.95 -4.01 -2.14
C LEU A 105 17.33 -4.05 -0.67
N VAL A 106 17.98 -2.99 -0.20
CA VAL A 106 18.23 -2.73 1.22
C VAL A 106 17.55 -1.42 1.56
N ILE A 107 16.60 -1.45 2.49
CA ILE A 107 15.85 -0.25 2.93
C ILE A 107 16.26 0.08 4.36
N GLU A 108 16.79 1.28 4.57
CA GLU A 108 17.22 1.77 5.88
C GLU A 108 16.58 3.13 6.18
N HIS A 109 16.04 3.24 7.40
CA HIS A 109 15.55 4.50 7.93
C HIS A 109 16.64 5.15 8.76
N THR A 110 16.91 6.43 8.49
CA THR A 110 17.76 7.29 9.30
C THR A 110 16.89 8.37 9.95
N GLU A 111 17.47 9.20 10.81
CA GLU A 111 16.75 10.32 11.42
C GLU A 111 16.22 11.34 10.41
N ALA A 112 16.90 11.52 9.28
CA ALA A 112 16.58 12.56 8.29
C ALA A 112 15.93 12.03 7.00
N MET A 113 16.17 10.77 6.64
CA MET A 113 15.76 10.21 5.35
C MET A 113 15.68 8.69 5.36
N THR A 114 15.01 8.14 4.36
CA THR A 114 15.08 6.71 4.02
C THR A 114 16.09 6.52 2.91
N VAL A 115 16.99 5.56 3.05
CA VAL A 115 17.96 5.18 2.03
C VAL A 115 17.60 3.80 1.49
N ILE A 116 17.59 3.68 0.17
CA ILE A 116 17.30 2.43 -0.55
C ILE A 116 18.45 2.13 -1.49
N ASP A 117 19.13 1.00 -1.28
CA ASP A 117 20.25 0.54 -2.08
C ASP A 117 19.83 -0.66 -2.94
N VAL A 118 20.24 -0.66 -4.22
CA VAL A 118 19.94 -1.72 -5.19
C VAL A 118 21.18 -2.56 -5.45
N ASN A 119 21.19 -3.78 -4.93
CA ASN A 119 22.30 -4.71 -5.05
C ASN A 119 22.06 -5.76 -6.14
N THR A 120 23.08 -5.99 -6.99
CA THR A 120 23.00 -6.99 -8.09
C THR A 120 22.97 -8.44 -7.61
N GLY A 121 23.37 -8.71 -6.36
CA GLY A 121 23.45 -10.06 -5.82
C GLY A 121 24.32 -11.01 -6.66
N SER A 122 23.83 -12.23 -6.88
CA SER A 122 24.53 -13.26 -7.66
C SER A 122 24.33 -13.15 -9.17
N VAL A 123 23.61 -12.14 -9.67
CA VAL A 123 23.22 -11.99 -11.08
C VAL A 123 24.44 -11.72 -11.99
N LEU A 124 25.51 -11.16 -11.46
CA LEU A 124 26.74 -10.80 -12.18
C LEU A 124 27.54 -11.99 -12.78
N LYS A 125 27.16 -13.24 -12.49
CA LYS A 125 27.87 -14.43 -13.00
C LYS A 125 27.70 -14.67 -14.50
N LYS A 126 26.83 -13.94 -15.22
CA LYS A 126 26.63 -14.06 -16.68
C LYS A 126 27.19 -12.83 -17.42
N LYS A 127 28.43 -12.90 -17.81
CA LYS A 127 29.26 -11.88 -18.50
C LYS A 127 28.83 -11.53 -19.94
N ARG A 128 27.59 -11.21 -20.26
CA ARG A 128 27.28 -10.62 -21.59
C ARG A 128 26.16 -9.58 -21.46
N GLN A 129 26.43 -8.33 -21.86
CA GLN A 129 25.50 -7.18 -21.86
C GLN A 129 25.17 -6.62 -20.49
N GLU A 130 26.17 -6.20 -19.72
CA GLU A 130 26.01 -5.63 -18.38
C GLU A 130 25.01 -4.46 -18.33
N ASP A 131 25.09 -3.51 -19.27
CA ASP A 131 24.22 -2.31 -19.26
C ASP A 131 22.74 -2.66 -19.47
N THR A 132 22.41 -3.63 -20.35
CA THR A 132 21.03 -4.07 -20.54
C THR A 132 20.50 -4.82 -19.30
N LEU A 133 21.36 -5.62 -18.67
CA LEU A 133 21.03 -6.34 -17.45
C LEU A 133 20.78 -5.37 -16.29
N PHE A 134 21.65 -4.37 -16.10
CA PHE A 134 21.51 -3.36 -15.06
C PHE A 134 20.22 -2.55 -15.22
N TYR A 135 19.88 -2.19 -16.46
CA TYR A 135 18.63 -1.53 -16.74
C TYR A 135 17.41 -2.40 -16.38
N GLN A 136 17.44 -3.69 -16.67
CA GLN A 136 16.36 -4.62 -16.31
C GLN A 136 16.21 -4.76 -14.80
N ILE A 137 17.32 -4.90 -14.07
CA ILE A 137 17.32 -4.96 -12.60
C ILE A 137 16.78 -3.66 -12.01
N ASN A 138 17.28 -2.51 -12.48
CA ASN A 138 16.81 -1.21 -12.01
C ASN A 138 15.31 -0.98 -12.28
N ARG A 139 14.79 -1.45 -13.41
CA ARG A 139 13.36 -1.41 -13.72
C ARG A 139 12.52 -2.25 -12.76
N GLU A 140 12.99 -3.44 -12.42
CA GLU A 140 12.36 -4.31 -11.44
C GLU A 140 12.41 -3.65 -10.05
N ALA A 141 13.59 -3.15 -9.68
CA ALA A 141 13.82 -2.42 -8.45
C ALA A 141 12.89 -1.21 -8.31
N ALA A 142 12.76 -0.37 -9.34
CA ALA A 142 11.90 0.82 -9.31
C ALA A 142 10.44 0.49 -9.01
N LYS A 143 9.90 -0.59 -9.59
CA LYS A 143 8.54 -1.05 -9.32
C LYS A 143 8.38 -1.53 -7.88
N GLU A 144 9.34 -2.32 -7.41
CA GLU A 144 9.31 -2.85 -6.05
C GLU A 144 9.52 -1.74 -5.02
N ILE A 145 10.42 -0.79 -5.26
CA ILE A 145 10.64 0.39 -4.41
C ILE A 145 9.33 1.18 -4.25
N ALA A 146 8.63 1.50 -5.33
CA ALA A 146 7.37 2.21 -5.27
C ALA A 146 6.31 1.40 -4.50
N ARG A 147 6.28 0.06 -4.63
CA ARG A 147 5.42 -0.83 -3.84
C ARG A 147 5.77 -0.76 -2.35
N GLN A 148 7.06 -0.81 -2.02
CA GLN A 148 7.54 -0.79 -0.63
C GLN A 148 7.31 0.57 0.05
N ILE A 149 7.43 1.68 -0.68
CA ILE A 149 7.10 3.02 -0.18
C ILE A 149 5.64 3.06 0.28
N ARG A 150 4.70 2.58 -0.53
CA ARG A 150 3.28 2.50 -0.17
C ARG A 150 3.02 1.51 0.97
N LEU A 151 3.55 0.29 0.86
CA LEU A 151 3.34 -0.78 1.83
C LEU A 151 3.79 -0.40 3.25
N ARG A 152 4.93 0.31 3.33
CA ARG A 152 5.53 0.75 4.60
C ARG A 152 5.11 2.16 5.02
N ASN A 153 4.27 2.83 4.22
CA ASN A 153 3.88 4.23 4.42
C ASN A 153 5.11 5.16 4.64
N ILE A 154 6.14 4.98 3.78
CA ILE A 154 7.37 5.76 3.86
C ILE A 154 7.10 7.16 3.32
N SER A 155 7.46 8.19 4.12
CA SER A 155 7.30 9.59 3.76
C SER A 155 8.62 10.37 3.96
N GLY A 156 8.64 11.62 3.51
CA GLY A 156 9.81 12.49 3.61
C GLY A 156 10.82 12.28 2.49
N ILE A 157 12.09 12.49 2.79
CA ILE A 157 13.17 12.34 1.81
C ILE A 157 13.52 10.86 1.65
N ILE A 158 13.50 10.40 0.41
CA ILE A 158 13.88 9.03 0.05
C ILE A 158 15.03 9.11 -0.94
N MET A 159 16.19 8.58 -0.57
CA MET A 159 17.35 8.47 -1.45
C MET A 159 17.44 7.06 -1.99
N ILE A 160 17.49 6.93 -3.32
CA ILE A 160 17.57 5.63 -3.99
C ILE A 160 18.89 5.55 -4.74
N ASP A 161 19.72 4.56 -4.41
CA ASP A 161 20.96 4.25 -5.10
C ASP A 161 20.72 3.11 -6.08
N PHE A 162 20.52 3.48 -7.36
CA PHE A 162 20.37 2.52 -8.45
C PHE A 162 21.72 2.04 -8.97
N ILE A 163 21.73 0.82 -9.51
CA ILE A 163 22.92 0.30 -10.21
C ILE A 163 23.30 1.26 -11.33
N ASN A 164 24.59 1.64 -11.38
CA ASN A 164 25.08 2.62 -12.32
C ASN A 164 24.89 2.14 -13.78
N MET A 165 24.34 3.02 -14.63
CA MET A 165 24.10 2.79 -16.06
C MET A 165 24.80 3.87 -16.86
N LYS A 166 25.34 3.51 -18.03
CA LYS A 166 26.06 4.44 -18.92
C LYS A 166 25.11 5.16 -19.89
N ASP A 167 24.02 4.52 -20.28
CA ASP A 167 23.07 5.05 -21.27
C ASP A 167 22.09 6.03 -20.63
N GLU A 168 22.20 7.31 -20.97
CA GLU A 168 21.34 8.38 -20.48
C GLU A 168 19.85 8.16 -20.85
N LYS A 169 19.55 7.60 -22.02
CA LYS A 169 18.19 7.30 -22.43
C LYS A 169 17.55 6.23 -21.53
N GLN A 170 18.33 5.28 -21.04
CA GLN A 170 17.85 4.27 -20.09
C GLN A 170 17.62 4.88 -18.71
N LYS A 171 18.45 5.84 -18.28
CA LYS A 171 18.25 6.57 -17.03
C LYS A 171 16.95 7.38 -17.07
N GLU A 172 16.72 8.13 -18.16
CA GLU A 172 15.46 8.87 -18.35
C GLU A 172 14.23 7.95 -18.30
N LYS A 173 14.27 6.81 -18.99
CA LYS A 173 13.18 5.82 -18.98
C LYS A 173 12.96 5.24 -17.60
N LEU A 174 14.02 5.03 -16.82
CA LEU A 174 13.92 4.53 -15.44
C LEU A 174 13.24 5.56 -14.54
N LEU A 175 13.62 6.84 -14.64
CA LEU A 175 13.00 7.91 -13.86
C LEU A 175 11.53 8.08 -14.20
N LEU A 176 11.16 8.05 -15.49
CA LEU A 176 9.75 8.09 -15.92
C LEU A 176 8.96 6.89 -15.39
N LEU A 177 9.56 5.71 -15.35
CA LEU A 177 8.94 4.52 -14.79
C LEU A 177 8.69 4.68 -13.29
N LEU A 178 9.70 5.14 -12.55
CA LEU A 178 9.59 5.36 -11.11
C LEU A 178 8.51 6.40 -10.79
N ASP A 179 8.48 7.53 -11.50
CA ASP A 179 7.45 8.56 -11.36
C ASP A 179 6.05 7.97 -11.58
N ASN A 180 5.86 7.20 -12.67
CA ASN A 180 4.58 6.58 -12.95
C ASN A 180 4.15 5.54 -11.88
N GLU A 181 5.10 4.80 -11.31
CA GLU A 181 4.80 3.84 -10.25
C GLU A 181 4.48 4.55 -8.92
N CYS A 182 5.15 5.66 -8.61
CA CYS A 182 4.87 6.48 -7.44
C CYS A 182 3.51 7.20 -7.52
N ARG A 183 3.07 7.60 -8.73
CA ARG A 183 1.74 8.23 -8.95
C ARG A 183 0.56 7.29 -8.66
N LYS A 184 0.79 6.01 -8.45
CA LYS A 184 -0.24 5.06 -8.00
C LYS A 184 -0.53 5.19 -6.50
N ASP A 185 0.32 5.94 -5.78
CA ASP A 185 0.06 6.35 -4.41
C ASP A 185 -0.99 7.46 -4.37
N ARG A 186 -1.73 7.54 -3.26
CA ARG A 186 -2.81 8.51 -3.06
C ARG A 186 -2.35 9.74 -2.32
#